data_028e5ff59a2f04f326e60c034ea31bc7
#
_entry.id   028e5ff59a2f04f326e60c034ea31bc7
#
_cell.length_a   1.000
_cell.length_b   1.000
_cell.length_c   1.000
_cell.angle_alpha   90.00
_cell.angle_beta   90.00
_cell.angle_gamma   90.00
#
_symmetry.space_group_name_H-M   'P 1'
#
loop_
_entity.id
_entity.type
_entity.pdbx_description
1 polymer ?
#
loop_
_entity_poly.entity_id
_entity_poly.type
_entity_poly.pdbx_seq_one_letter_code
_entity_poly.pdbx_strand_id
1 'polypeptide(L)'
;MLTILMGRAKSGKTEWMLRRIAALGDSSRQVLLVPEHATYAAEMDLCRTCGDTASRHAEVLSFRRLGTRVLSVTGGLADVSLDQGGKLLTLQKALGEVAPEL
;
A
#
# COMPACT_ATOMS: atom_id res chain seq x y z
N MET A 1 17.80 5.63 -4.46
CA MET A 1 18.52 4.33 -4.36
C MET A 1 17.54 3.23 -3.97
N LEU A 2 17.62 2.10 -4.61
CA LEU A 2 16.80 0.93 -4.30
C LEU A 2 17.58 -0.05 -3.44
N THR A 3 17.00 -0.47 -2.31
CA THR A 3 17.58 -1.49 -1.45
C THR A 3 16.66 -2.72 -1.43
N ILE A 4 17.21 -3.89 -1.70
CA ILE A 4 16.46 -5.14 -1.69
C ILE A 4 16.87 -5.95 -0.47
N LEU A 5 15.88 -6.32 0.35
CA LEU A 5 16.09 -7.14 1.53
C LEU A 5 15.53 -8.53 1.29
N MET A 6 16.41 -9.52 1.27
CA MET A 6 16.06 -10.91 0.99
C MET A 6 16.14 -11.76 2.26
N GLY A 7 15.23 -12.70 2.39
CA GLY A 7 15.21 -13.62 3.50
C GLY A 7 13.95 -14.47 3.50
N ARG A 8 13.96 -15.53 4.28
CA ARG A 8 12.80 -16.40 4.44
C ARG A 8 11.76 -15.73 5.36
N ALA A 9 10.53 -16.22 5.36
CA ALA A 9 9.51 -15.78 6.30
C ALA A 9 10.04 -15.89 7.73
N LYS A 10 9.69 -14.91 8.56
CA LYS A 10 10.12 -14.82 9.97
C LYS A 10 11.64 -14.69 10.18
N SER A 11 12.36 -14.20 9.17
CA SER A 11 13.81 -13.98 9.28
C SER A 11 14.19 -12.59 9.80
N GLY A 12 13.20 -11.78 10.24
CA GLY A 12 13.44 -10.44 10.79
C GLY A 12 13.36 -9.31 9.77
N LYS A 13 12.86 -9.55 8.58
CA LYS A 13 12.74 -8.52 7.54
C LYS A 13 11.83 -7.38 7.96
N THR A 14 10.68 -7.69 8.51
CA THR A 14 9.72 -6.68 8.98
C THR A 14 10.32 -5.84 10.09
N GLU A 15 10.97 -6.48 11.06
CA GLU A 15 11.61 -5.78 12.16
C GLU A 15 12.73 -4.87 11.66
N TRP A 16 13.52 -5.33 10.68
CA TRP A 16 14.57 -4.52 10.08
C TRP A 16 13.98 -3.26 9.42
N MET A 17 12.89 -3.41 8.69
CA MET A 17 12.22 -2.27 8.04
C MET A 17 11.67 -1.28 9.06
N LEU A 18 11.05 -1.76 10.11
CA LEU A 18 10.51 -0.90 11.17
C LEU A 18 11.61 -0.14 11.89
N ARG A 19 12.72 -0.79 12.18
CA ARG A 19 13.89 -0.14 12.80
C ARG A 19 14.49 0.93 11.89
N ARG A 20 14.50 0.68 10.59
CA ARG A 20 14.97 1.65 9.61
C ARG A 20 14.08 2.89 9.57
N ILE A 21 12.76 2.70 9.63
CA ILE A 21 11.80 3.80 9.71
C ILE A 21 12.05 4.62 10.98
N ALA A 22 12.25 3.95 12.10
CA ALA A 22 12.55 4.63 13.37
C ALA A 22 13.87 5.41 13.30
N ALA A 23 14.88 4.84 12.67
CA ALA A 23 16.20 5.49 12.54
C ALA A 23 16.15 6.73 11.66
N LEU A 24 15.34 6.73 10.60
CA LEU A 24 15.19 7.89 9.74
C LEU A 24 14.39 9.02 10.40
N GLY A 25 13.45 8.66 11.29
CA GLY A 25 12.68 9.62 12.06
C GLY A 25 12.03 10.71 11.21
N ASP A 26 12.10 11.95 11.70
CA ASP A 26 11.49 13.10 11.05
C ASP A 26 12.28 13.62 9.84
N SER A 27 13.41 13.01 9.52
CA SER A 27 14.28 13.50 8.44
C SER A 27 13.61 13.42 7.06
N SER A 28 12.66 12.50 6.89
CA SER A 28 11.90 12.40 5.65
C SER A 28 10.55 11.74 5.92
N ARG A 29 9.57 12.06 5.08
CA ARG A 29 8.27 11.40 5.15
C ARG A 29 8.39 10.00 4.55
N GLN A 30 7.86 9.02 5.24
CA GLN A 30 7.99 7.61 4.88
C GLN A 30 6.63 6.95 4.66
N VAL A 31 6.58 6.01 3.75
CA VAL A 31 5.39 5.20 3.48
C VAL A 31 5.77 3.74 3.58
N LEU A 32 5.05 2.99 4.42
CA LEU A 32 5.17 1.54 4.49
C LEU A 32 4.04 0.93 3.68
N LEU A 33 4.39 0.28 2.58
CA LEU A 33 3.43 -0.30 1.66
C LEU A 33 3.24 -1.78 1.99
N VAL A 34 2.01 -2.18 2.29
CA VAL A 34 1.66 -3.54 2.72
C VAL A 34 0.38 -4.01 2.01
N PRO A 35 0.13 -5.33 1.97
CA PRO A 35 -1.16 -5.84 1.50
C PRO A 35 -2.32 -5.31 2.34
N GLU A 36 -3.50 -5.17 1.75
CA GLU A 36 -4.66 -4.58 2.41
C GLU A 36 -4.98 -5.27 3.75
N HIS A 37 -4.93 -6.60 3.78
CA HIS A 37 -5.24 -7.37 4.98
C HIS A 37 -4.20 -7.22 6.11
N ALA A 38 -3.04 -6.68 5.80
CA ALA A 38 -1.94 -6.52 6.77
C ALA A 38 -1.82 -5.09 7.30
N THR A 39 -2.66 -4.15 6.87
CA THR A 39 -2.53 -2.73 7.24
C THR A 39 -2.65 -2.50 8.74
N TYR A 40 -3.64 -3.13 9.38
CA TYR A 40 -3.84 -2.97 10.82
C TYR A 40 -2.65 -3.49 11.63
N ALA A 41 -2.18 -4.70 11.31
CA ALA A 41 -1.04 -5.30 11.99
C ALA A 41 0.23 -4.45 11.80
N ALA A 42 0.44 -3.92 10.60
CA ALA A 42 1.58 -3.06 10.30
C ALA A 42 1.51 -1.74 11.08
N GLU A 43 0.34 -1.13 11.20
CA GLU A 43 0.15 0.08 12.00
C GLU A 43 0.47 -0.16 13.46
N MET A 44 0.01 -1.29 14.02
CA MET A 44 0.29 -1.67 15.40
C MET A 44 1.79 -1.89 15.62
N ASP A 45 2.44 -2.60 14.70
CA ASP A 45 3.87 -2.87 14.79
C ASP A 45 4.68 -1.58 14.67
N LEU A 46 4.28 -0.67 13.81
CA LEU A 46 4.91 0.62 13.65
C LEU A 46 4.84 1.44 14.95
N CYS A 47 3.67 1.48 15.58
CA CYS A 47 3.49 2.18 16.85
C CYS A 47 4.33 1.57 17.97
N ARG A 48 4.44 0.25 18.02
CA ARG A 48 5.27 -0.43 19.04
C ARG A 48 6.75 -0.14 18.86
N THR A 49 7.22 -0.11 17.62
CA THR A 49 8.65 0.05 17.33
C THR A 49 9.08 1.51 17.36
N CYS A 50 8.26 2.39 16.78
CA CYS A 50 8.61 3.80 16.58
C CYS A 50 7.96 4.75 17.59
N GLY A 51 7.01 4.26 18.40
CA GLY A 51 6.29 5.06 19.37
C GLY A 51 5.16 5.90 18.76
N ASP A 52 4.52 6.69 19.62
CA ASP A 52 3.33 7.46 19.23
C ASP A 52 3.60 8.57 18.22
N THR A 53 4.83 8.97 18.07
CA THR A 53 5.22 10.04 17.14
C THR A 53 5.41 9.53 15.70
N ALA A 54 5.37 8.22 15.50
CA ALA A 54 5.56 7.61 14.19
C ALA A 54 4.57 8.14 13.14
N SER A 55 3.35 8.42 13.54
CA SER A 55 2.32 8.92 12.63
C SER A 55 2.64 10.27 11.99
N ARG A 56 3.58 11.01 12.55
CA ARG A 56 4.00 12.32 12.03
C ARG A 56 4.86 12.19 10.78
N HIS A 57 5.62 11.10 10.65
CA HIS A 57 6.60 10.95 9.58
C HIS A 57 6.49 9.63 8.81
N ALA A 58 5.71 8.69 9.30
CA ALA A 58 5.53 7.38 8.67
C ALA A 58 4.06 7.04 8.57
N GLU A 59 3.68 6.45 7.45
CA GLU A 59 2.30 6.12 7.15
C GLU A 59 2.23 4.71 6.56
N VAL A 60 1.23 3.93 6.96
CA VAL A 60 0.99 2.60 6.40
C VAL A 60 -0.10 2.70 5.35
N LEU A 61 0.20 2.26 4.13
CA LEU A 61 -0.75 2.26 3.03
C LEU A 61 -0.79 0.90 2.35
N SER A 62 -1.96 0.54 1.86
CA SER A 62 -2.09 -0.55 0.89
C SER A 62 -1.91 0.03 -0.52
N PHE A 63 -1.73 -0.84 -1.51
CA PHE A 63 -1.66 -0.39 -2.90
C PHE A 63 -2.92 0.36 -3.32
N ARG A 64 -4.08 -0.08 -2.86
CA ARG A 64 -5.35 0.59 -3.13
C ARG A 64 -5.38 2.02 -2.55
N ARG A 65 -4.97 2.17 -1.30
CA ARG A 65 -4.95 3.48 -0.63
C ARG A 65 -3.90 4.41 -1.25
N LEU A 66 -2.76 3.85 -1.65
CA LEU A 66 -1.74 4.61 -2.35
C LEU A 66 -2.27 5.13 -3.69
N GLY A 67 -2.97 4.29 -4.45
CA GLY A 67 -3.59 4.70 -5.70
C GLY A 67 -4.59 5.83 -5.50
N THR A 68 -5.44 5.74 -4.49
CA THR A 68 -6.38 6.80 -4.13
C THR A 68 -5.66 8.11 -3.80
N ARG A 69 -4.57 8.02 -3.03
CA ARG A 69 -3.78 9.20 -2.68
C ARG A 69 -3.13 9.85 -3.90
N VAL A 70 -2.57 9.05 -4.78
CA VAL A 70 -1.98 9.57 -6.02
C VAL A 70 -3.03 10.28 -6.86
N LEU A 71 -4.20 9.68 -7.03
CA LEU A 71 -5.30 10.28 -7.78
C LEU A 71 -5.84 11.57 -7.14
N SER A 72 -5.79 11.69 -5.82
CA SER A 72 -6.22 12.91 -5.14
C SER A 72 -5.28 14.08 -5.43
N VAL A 73 -4.01 13.80 -5.71
CA VAL A 73 -3.01 14.82 -6.07
C VAL A 73 -3.01 15.12 -7.56
N THR A 74 -3.08 14.08 -8.39
CA THR A 74 -2.98 14.21 -9.86
C THR A 74 -4.32 14.37 -10.56
N GLY A 75 -5.43 14.13 -9.87
CA GLY A 75 -6.77 14.11 -10.46
C GLY A 75 -7.20 12.69 -10.82
N GLY A 76 -8.49 12.52 -11.10
CA GLY A 76 -9.08 11.23 -11.45
C GLY A 76 -10.05 10.65 -10.44
N LEU A 77 -10.10 11.20 -9.21
CA LEU A 77 -11.08 10.76 -8.21
C LEU A 77 -12.51 11.14 -8.55
N ALA A 78 -12.70 12.10 -9.45
CA ALA A 78 -14.03 12.50 -9.89
C ALA A 78 -14.70 11.46 -10.78
N ASP A 79 -13.93 10.50 -11.30
CA ASP A 79 -14.47 9.41 -12.11
C ASP A 79 -15.30 8.46 -11.24
N VAL A 80 -16.34 7.89 -11.83
CA VAL A 80 -17.23 6.97 -11.14
C VAL A 80 -16.49 5.66 -10.83
N SER A 81 -16.45 5.32 -9.54
CA SER A 81 -15.87 4.04 -9.11
C SER A 81 -16.89 2.91 -9.25
N LEU A 82 -16.46 1.77 -9.77
CA LEU A 82 -17.30 0.59 -9.91
C LEU A 82 -17.30 -0.23 -8.62
N ASP A 83 -18.48 -0.70 -8.22
CA ASP A 83 -18.58 -1.72 -7.17
C ASP A 83 -18.22 -3.10 -7.73
N GLN A 84 -18.35 -4.16 -6.88
CA GLN A 84 -18.04 -5.52 -7.33
C GLN A 84 -18.90 -5.97 -8.51
N GLY A 85 -20.21 -5.68 -8.46
CA GLY A 85 -21.12 -6.02 -9.55
C GLY A 85 -20.77 -5.28 -10.83
N GLY A 86 -20.48 -3.98 -10.73
CA GLY A 86 -20.07 -3.17 -11.88
C GLY A 86 -18.77 -3.65 -12.50
N LYS A 87 -17.81 -4.08 -11.70
CA LYS A 87 -16.55 -4.64 -12.19
C LYS A 87 -16.77 -5.93 -12.96
N LEU A 88 -17.62 -6.82 -12.45
CA LEU A 88 -17.95 -8.08 -13.12
C LEU A 88 -18.64 -7.85 -14.46
N LEU A 89 -19.60 -6.94 -14.51
CA LEU A 89 -20.32 -6.61 -15.75
C LEU A 89 -19.40 -6.01 -16.80
N THR A 90 -18.54 -5.07 -16.39
CA THR A 90 -17.58 -4.45 -17.29
C THR A 90 -16.57 -5.46 -17.83
N LEU A 91 -16.06 -6.34 -16.95
CA LEU A 91 -15.13 -7.39 -17.35
C LEU A 91 -15.77 -8.38 -18.31
N GLN A 92 -17.02 -8.78 -18.05
CA GLN A 92 -17.76 -9.67 -18.91
C GLN A 92 -17.95 -9.07 -20.31
N LYS A 93 -18.28 -7.79 -20.38
CA LYS A 93 -18.41 -7.08 -21.66
C LYS A 93 -17.07 -7.02 -22.40
N ALA A 94 -15.99 -6.69 -21.71
CA ALA A 94 -14.65 -6.63 -22.31
C ALA A 94 -14.21 -8.00 -22.84
N LEU A 95 -14.46 -9.07 -22.10
CA LEU A 95 -14.15 -10.43 -22.53
C LEU A 95 -14.96 -10.81 -23.77
N GLY A 96 -16.23 -10.41 -23.85
CA GLY A 96 -17.06 -10.65 -25.01
C GLY A 96 -16.53 -9.96 -26.27
N GLU A 97 -15.94 -8.78 -26.12
CA GLU A 97 -15.37 -8.03 -27.24
C GLU A 97 -14.04 -8.62 -27.74
N VAL A 98 -13.21 -9.16 -26.84
CA VAL A 98 -11.88 -9.68 -27.20
C VAL A 98 -11.84 -11.19 -27.38
N ALA A 99 -12.89 -11.92 -26.99
CA ALA A 99 -12.92 -13.37 -27.10
C ALA A 99 -12.64 -13.91 -28.52
N PRO A 100 -13.13 -13.29 -29.58
CA PRO A 100 -12.82 -13.74 -30.94
C PRO A 100 -11.34 -13.64 -31.31
N GLU A 101 -10.57 -12.84 -30.61
CA GLU A 101 -9.16 -12.62 -30.87
C GLU A 101 -8.25 -13.55 -30.04
N LEU A 102 -8.81 -14.27 -29.09
CA LEU A 102 -8.08 -15.19 -28.22
C LEU A 102 -7.91 -16.63 -28.85
#